data_66cf1475ce2991f9aaa049707626c452
#
_entry.id   66cf1475ce2991f9aaa049707626c452
#
_cell.length_a   1.000
_cell.length_b   1.000
_cell.length_c   1.000
_cell.angle_alpha   90.00
_cell.angle_beta   90.00
_cell.angle_gamma   90.00
#
_symmetry.space_group_name_H-M   'P 1'
#
loop_
_entity.id
_entity.type
_entity.pdbx_description
1 polymer ?
#
loop_
_entity_poly.entity_id
_entity_poly.type
_entity_poly.pdbx_seq_one_letter_code
_entity_poly.pdbx_strand_id
1 'polypeptide(L)'
;MLYIGDLVNTHGIKGEVKIISNFKYKEEVFKKGSIIYINDKEYIINTYRKHQKFDLLTLNGYKNINDVIDLKGNKVYINKEDYTFSGILNEDLYGKKVYDKDKYIGTLKEIIDNKNQELLVIENYGKEYLIPYVDEFVKEIKEDIKLDLIKGLIDEDWYINYIPRNVWWIYKNINN
;
A
#
# COMPACT_ATOMS: atom_id res chain seq x y z
N MET A 1 -11.87 0.00 9.30
CA MET A 1 -11.44 -1.24 8.61
C MET A 1 -10.36 -0.88 7.60
N LEU A 2 -9.23 -1.58 7.60
CA LEU A 2 -8.10 -1.38 6.71
C LEU A 2 -8.06 -2.52 5.69
N TYR A 3 -8.06 -2.20 4.39
CA TYR A 3 -7.93 -3.16 3.31
C TYR A 3 -6.49 -3.70 3.25
N ILE A 4 -6.36 -5.03 3.13
CA ILE A 4 -5.05 -5.68 3.14
C ILE A 4 -4.84 -6.64 1.96
N GLY A 5 -5.83 -6.90 1.11
CA GLY A 5 -5.66 -7.75 -0.06
C GLY A 5 -6.95 -8.34 -0.60
N ASP A 6 -6.82 -9.11 -1.68
CA ASP A 6 -7.92 -9.78 -2.37
C ASP A 6 -7.82 -11.29 -2.21
N LEU A 7 -8.90 -11.95 -1.78
CA LEU A 7 -9.02 -13.40 -1.77
C LEU A 7 -9.38 -13.87 -3.18
N VAL A 8 -8.37 -14.27 -3.94
CA VAL A 8 -8.50 -14.54 -5.38
C VAL A 8 -8.92 -15.97 -5.70
N ASN A 9 -8.62 -16.91 -4.81
CA ASN A 9 -8.97 -18.31 -5.03
C ASN A 9 -8.85 -19.14 -3.73
N THR A 10 -9.21 -20.43 -3.82
CA THR A 10 -8.88 -21.44 -2.82
C THR A 10 -7.69 -22.29 -3.29
N HIS A 11 -7.05 -23.02 -2.37
CA HIS A 11 -5.92 -23.87 -2.67
C HIS A 11 -5.99 -25.19 -1.88
N GLY A 12 -5.93 -26.30 -2.62
CA GLY A 12 -5.94 -27.65 -2.04
C GLY A 12 -7.25 -28.02 -1.34
N ILE A 13 -7.38 -29.30 -1.04
CA ILE A 13 -8.61 -29.88 -0.45
C ILE A 13 -8.85 -29.45 1.01
N LYS A 14 -7.80 -28.99 1.71
CA LYS A 14 -7.85 -28.58 3.13
C LYS A 14 -8.42 -27.17 3.35
N GLY A 15 -8.91 -26.51 2.30
CA GLY A 15 -9.56 -25.21 2.43
C GLY A 15 -8.59 -24.05 2.71
N GLU A 16 -7.37 -24.09 2.16
CA GLU A 16 -6.53 -22.88 2.18
C GLU A 16 -7.15 -21.82 1.27
N VAL A 17 -7.25 -20.59 1.75
CA VAL A 17 -7.59 -19.42 0.94
C VAL A 17 -6.34 -18.77 0.38
N LYS A 18 -6.40 -18.35 -0.88
CA LYS A 18 -5.30 -17.74 -1.61
C LYS A 18 -5.53 -16.24 -1.74
N ILE A 19 -4.65 -15.45 -1.12
CA ILE A 19 -4.73 -14.00 -1.08
C ILE A 19 -3.61 -13.39 -1.92
N ILE A 20 -3.92 -12.31 -2.65
CA ILE A 20 -2.93 -11.38 -3.20
C ILE A 20 -2.95 -10.15 -2.30
N SER A 21 -1.80 -9.83 -1.72
CA SER A 21 -1.65 -8.70 -0.83
C SER A 21 -0.36 -7.94 -1.13
N ASN A 22 -0.50 -6.64 -1.42
CA ASN A 22 0.61 -5.69 -1.47
C ASN A 22 0.74 -4.89 -0.16
N PHE A 23 -0.03 -5.27 0.86
CA PHE A 23 0.02 -4.61 2.16
C PHE A 23 1.43 -4.73 2.77
N LYS A 24 2.05 -3.61 3.06
CA LYS A 24 3.46 -3.51 3.51
C LYS A 24 3.73 -4.33 4.77
N TYR A 25 2.79 -4.34 5.70
CA TYR A 25 2.91 -5.02 7.01
C TYR A 25 2.14 -6.33 7.07
N LYS A 26 1.90 -6.99 5.94
CA LYS A 26 1.11 -8.23 5.88
C LYS A 26 1.65 -9.37 6.75
N GLU A 27 2.97 -9.43 6.95
CA GLU A 27 3.57 -10.44 7.83
C GLU A 27 3.33 -10.18 9.31
N GLU A 28 2.97 -8.94 9.67
CA GLU A 28 2.54 -8.59 11.02
C GLU A 28 1.09 -8.99 11.27
N VAL A 29 0.28 -9.08 10.20
CA VAL A 29 -1.14 -9.40 10.23
C VAL A 29 -1.40 -10.88 9.97
N PHE A 30 -0.78 -11.48 8.96
CA PHE A 30 -1.00 -12.88 8.61
C PHE A 30 -0.29 -13.83 9.58
N LYS A 31 -0.79 -13.89 10.79
CA LYS A 31 -0.27 -14.74 11.86
C LYS A 31 -1.38 -15.61 12.41
N LYS A 32 -1.03 -16.78 13.00
CA LYS A 32 -1.96 -17.62 13.73
C LYS A 32 -2.62 -16.82 14.85
N GLY A 33 -3.94 -16.85 14.90
CA GLY A 33 -4.76 -16.15 15.88
C GLY A 33 -5.16 -14.74 15.49
N SER A 34 -4.58 -14.16 14.42
CA SER A 34 -5.01 -12.85 13.89
C SER A 34 -6.41 -12.93 13.31
N ILE A 35 -7.14 -11.84 13.44
CA ILE A 35 -8.51 -11.69 12.94
C ILE A 35 -8.46 -10.93 11.61
N ILE A 36 -9.12 -11.49 10.61
CA ILE A 36 -9.39 -10.84 9.32
C ILE A 36 -10.89 -10.78 9.07
N TYR A 37 -11.31 -9.83 8.26
CA TYR A 37 -12.71 -9.62 7.90
C TYR A 37 -12.89 -9.82 6.39
N ILE A 38 -13.90 -10.63 6.03
CA ILE A 38 -14.30 -10.90 4.64
C ILE A 38 -15.83 -10.81 4.61
N ASN A 39 -16.38 -9.93 3.76
CA ASN A 39 -17.83 -9.65 3.71
C ASN A 39 -18.42 -9.34 5.09
N ASP A 40 -17.76 -8.42 5.83
CA ASP A 40 -18.14 -7.97 7.17
C ASP A 40 -18.21 -9.08 8.24
N LYS A 41 -17.74 -10.28 7.90
CA LYS A 41 -17.66 -11.42 8.82
C LYS A 41 -16.22 -11.64 9.27
N GLU A 42 -16.09 -11.93 10.56
CA GLU A 42 -14.82 -12.22 11.22
C GLU A 42 -14.33 -13.65 10.95
N TYR A 43 -13.04 -13.78 10.69
CA TYR A 43 -12.33 -15.04 10.52
C TYR A 43 -11.00 -15.01 11.26
N ILE A 44 -10.71 -16.10 12.00
CA ILE A 44 -9.44 -16.24 12.73
C ILE A 44 -8.48 -17.05 11.88
N ILE A 45 -7.27 -16.56 11.67
CA ILE A 45 -6.21 -17.26 10.95
C ILE A 45 -5.70 -18.42 11.81
N ASN A 46 -5.68 -19.61 11.24
CA ASN A 46 -5.10 -20.79 11.87
C ASN A 46 -3.65 -21.03 11.42
N THR A 47 -3.36 -20.93 10.11
CA THR A 47 -2.02 -21.04 9.58
C THR A 47 -1.79 -20.00 8.47
N TYR A 48 -0.53 -19.63 8.29
CA TYR A 48 -0.06 -18.77 7.20
C TYR A 48 1.20 -19.36 6.56
N ARG A 49 1.29 -19.26 5.24
CA ARG A 49 2.51 -19.52 4.49
C ARG A 49 2.53 -18.75 3.16
N LYS A 50 3.70 -18.36 2.71
CA LYS A 50 3.91 -17.83 1.35
C LYS A 50 3.95 -18.95 0.32
N HIS A 51 3.37 -18.70 -0.82
CA HIS A 51 3.48 -19.58 -1.99
C HIS A 51 3.55 -18.75 -3.28
N GLN A 52 4.74 -18.61 -3.84
CA GLN A 52 5.01 -17.71 -4.98
C GLN A 52 4.60 -16.26 -4.63
N LYS A 53 3.71 -15.64 -5.43
CA LYS A 53 3.19 -14.30 -5.21
C LYS A 53 1.96 -14.25 -4.28
N PHE A 54 1.54 -15.40 -3.76
CA PHE A 54 0.32 -15.52 -2.96
C PHE A 54 0.64 -15.75 -1.49
N ASP A 55 -0.26 -15.27 -0.69
CA ASP A 55 -0.35 -15.54 0.74
C ASP A 55 -1.44 -16.60 0.95
N LEU A 56 -1.11 -17.77 1.53
CA LEU A 56 -2.03 -18.87 1.78
C LEU A 56 -2.35 -18.93 3.26
N LEU A 57 -3.63 -18.90 3.58
CA LEU A 57 -4.15 -18.97 4.94
C LEU A 57 -5.11 -20.16 5.09
N THR A 58 -5.09 -20.82 6.26
CA THR A 58 -6.25 -21.59 6.71
C THR A 58 -7.00 -20.82 7.79
N LEU A 59 -8.32 -20.94 7.79
CA LEU A 59 -9.19 -20.25 8.73
C LEU A 59 -9.65 -21.24 9.82
N ASN A 60 -9.74 -20.76 11.06
CA ASN A 60 -10.13 -21.59 12.18
C ASN A 60 -11.59 -22.06 12.02
N GLY A 61 -11.82 -23.35 12.18
CA GLY A 61 -13.14 -23.96 11.99
C GLY A 61 -13.48 -24.38 10.56
N TYR A 62 -12.68 -23.97 9.56
CA TYR A 62 -12.85 -24.28 8.14
C TYR A 62 -11.82 -25.32 7.72
N LYS A 63 -12.26 -26.53 7.37
CA LYS A 63 -11.37 -27.69 7.22
C LYS A 63 -11.28 -28.26 5.80
N ASN A 64 -12.14 -27.80 4.92
CA ASN A 64 -12.19 -28.29 3.55
C ASN A 64 -12.51 -27.15 2.57
N ILE A 65 -12.31 -27.40 1.29
CA ILE A 65 -12.48 -26.38 0.24
C ILE A 65 -13.92 -25.88 0.15
N ASN A 66 -14.92 -26.73 0.41
CA ASN A 66 -16.33 -26.33 0.31
C ASN A 66 -16.72 -25.31 1.38
N ASP A 67 -15.99 -25.31 2.50
CA ASP A 67 -16.24 -24.36 3.59
C ASP A 67 -15.83 -22.92 3.22
N VAL A 68 -14.94 -22.75 2.25
CA VAL A 68 -14.30 -21.45 1.93
C VAL A 68 -14.45 -21.01 0.48
N ILE A 69 -15.10 -21.83 -0.37
CA ILE A 69 -15.20 -21.55 -1.81
C ILE A 69 -15.99 -20.27 -2.10
N ASP A 70 -17.00 -19.97 -1.29
CA ASP A 70 -17.85 -18.79 -1.41
C ASP A 70 -17.13 -17.49 -1.00
N LEU A 71 -15.96 -17.60 -0.37
CA LEU A 71 -15.13 -16.45 -0.01
C LEU A 71 -14.33 -15.92 -1.19
N LYS A 72 -14.23 -16.66 -2.29
CA LYS A 72 -13.49 -16.28 -3.48
C LYS A 72 -14.04 -14.98 -4.09
N GLY A 73 -13.12 -14.08 -4.49
CA GLY A 73 -13.43 -12.81 -5.14
C GLY A 73 -13.72 -11.66 -4.16
N ASN A 74 -13.65 -11.92 -2.87
CA ASN A 74 -13.90 -10.91 -1.85
C ASN A 74 -12.61 -10.22 -1.39
N LYS A 75 -12.78 -8.98 -0.90
CA LYS A 75 -11.72 -8.20 -0.27
C LYS A 75 -11.49 -8.66 1.16
N VAL A 76 -10.24 -8.56 1.59
CA VAL A 76 -9.81 -8.90 2.95
C VAL A 76 -9.43 -7.63 3.70
N TYR A 77 -9.94 -7.50 4.91
CA TYR A 77 -9.72 -6.34 5.78
C TYR A 77 -9.25 -6.77 7.15
N ILE A 78 -8.71 -5.82 7.90
CA ILE A 78 -8.47 -5.92 9.35
C ILE A 78 -9.08 -4.72 10.05
N ASN A 79 -9.28 -4.84 11.36
CA ASN A 79 -9.49 -3.67 12.19
C ASN A 79 -8.13 -3.05 12.54
N LYS A 80 -7.86 -1.83 12.04
CA LYS A 80 -6.58 -1.14 12.22
C LYS A 80 -6.24 -0.94 13.70
N GLU A 81 -7.23 -0.75 14.55
CA GLU A 81 -7.06 -0.47 15.98
C GLU A 81 -6.48 -1.67 16.76
N ASP A 82 -6.61 -2.89 16.20
CA ASP A 82 -6.09 -4.11 16.82
C ASP A 82 -4.57 -4.30 16.60
N TYR A 83 -3.93 -3.39 15.84
CA TYR A 83 -2.53 -3.53 15.44
C TYR A 83 -1.71 -2.28 15.74
N THR A 84 -0.48 -2.50 16.17
CA THR A 84 0.59 -1.49 16.19
C THR A 84 1.64 -1.94 15.17
N PHE A 85 1.72 -1.23 14.06
CA PHE A 85 2.65 -1.56 12.97
C PHE A 85 4.06 -1.05 13.25
N SER A 86 5.07 -1.74 12.72
CA SER A 86 6.48 -1.36 12.86
C SER A 86 6.86 -0.06 12.15
N GLY A 87 5.97 0.48 11.32
CA GLY A 87 6.16 1.74 10.61
C GLY A 87 4.84 2.43 10.25
N ILE A 88 4.93 3.49 9.48
CA ILE A 88 3.79 4.36 9.14
C ILE A 88 2.97 3.71 8.01
N LEU A 89 1.67 3.70 8.17
CA LEU A 89 0.72 3.31 7.11
C LEU A 89 0.55 4.46 6.11
N ASN A 90 0.45 4.13 4.83
CA ASN A 90 0.24 5.13 3.77
C ASN A 90 -1.02 5.95 4.01
N GLU A 91 -2.09 5.30 4.49
CA GLU A 91 -3.37 5.96 4.82
C GLU A 91 -3.25 7.03 5.92
N ASP A 92 -2.29 6.89 6.82
CA ASP A 92 -2.04 7.88 7.88
C ASP A 92 -1.32 9.13 7.38
N LEU A 93 -0.83 9.07 6.16
CA LEU A 93 -0.16 10.19 5.50
C LEU A 93 -1.11 11.03 4.64
N TYR A 94 -2.23 10.45 4.19
CA TYR A 94 -3.17 11.15 3.32
C TYR A 94 -3.78 12.36 4.03
N GLY A 95 -3.85 13.47 3.30
CA GLY A 95 -4.31 14.76 3.82
C GLY A 95 -3.25 15.56 4.57
N LYS A 96 -2.03 15.02 4.79
CA LYS A 96 -0.93 15.78 5.40
C LYS A 96 -0.43 16.85 4.43
N LYS A 97 -0.06 18.01 4.99
CA LYS A 97 0.63 19.06 4.23
C LYS A 97 2.03 18.62 3.86
N VAL A 98 2.44 19.00 2.67
CA VAL A 98 3.76 18.66 2.14
C VAL A 98 4.55 19.94 1.87
N TYR A 99 5.78 19.95 2.35
CA TYR A 99 6.71 21.07 2.18
C TYR A 99 7.98 20.60 1.47
N ASP A 100 8.44 21.35 0.50
CA ASP A 100 9.81 21.25 -0.01
C ASP A 100 10.66 22.24 0.77
N LYS A 101 11.53 21.73 1.64
CA LYS A 101 12.22 22.54 2.66
C LYS A 101 11.19 23.28 3.52
N ASP A 102 11.10 24.59 3.40
CA ASP A 102 10.15 25.43 4.13
C ASP A 102 8.98 25.93 3.24
N LYS A 103 8.98 25.58 1.94
CA LYS A 103 7.95 26.02 0.99
C LYS A 103 6.81 24.99 0.95
N TYR A 104 5.58 25.40 1.28
CA TYR A 104 4.40 24.58 1.08
C TYR A 104 4.20 24.28 -0.41
N ILE A 105 4.04 23.00 -0.75
CA ILE A 105 3.88 22.54 -2.14
C ILE A 105 2.55 21.82 -2.39
N GLY A 106 1.77 21.54 -1.35
CA GLY A 106 0.45 20.95 -1.48
C GLY A 106 0.13 19.97 -0.35
N THR A 107 -0.88 19.16 -0.58
CA THR A 107 -1.38 18.14 0.36
C THR A 107 -1.22 16.77 -0.27
N LEU A 108 -0.76 15.78 0.50
CA LEU A 108 -0.65 14.42 0.02
C LEU A 108 -2.05 13.84 -0.23
N LYS A 109 -2.36 13.57 -1.48
CA LYS A 109 -3.62 12.98 -1.91
C LYS A 109 -3.62 11.47 -1.75
N GLU A 110 -2.61 10.82 -2.29
CA GLU A 110 -2.44 9.36 -2.26
C GLU A 110 -0.99 8.96 -2.49
N ILE A 111 -0.68 7.70 -2.26
CA ILE A 111 0.59 7.06 -2.63
C ILE A 111 0.25 5.95 -3.61
N ILE A 112 0.82 6.03 -4.81
CA ILE A 112 0.61 5.05 -5.86
C ILE A 112 1.83 4.16 -6.02
N ASP A 113 1.61 2.84 -6.17
CA ASP A 113 2.65 1.87 -6.51
C ASP A 113 2.76 1.77 -8.03
N ASN A 114 3.89 2.22 -8.57
CA ASN A 114 4.21 2.09 -9.99
C ASN A 114 5.28 1.01 -10.19
N LYS A 115 4.86 -0.25 -10.14
CA LYS A 115 5.62 -1.48 -10.44
C LYS A 115 6.94 -1.67 -9.67
N ASN A 116 7.73 -0.62 -9.47
CA ASN A 116 9.06 -0.69 -8.83
C ASN A 116 9.31 0.44 -7.85
N GLN A 117 8.39 1.40 -7.74
CA GLN A 117 8.59 2.59 -6.89
C GLN A 117 7.24 3.16 -6.46
N GLU A 118 7.13 3.53 -5.19
CA GLU A 118 6.02 4.33 -4.70
C GLU A 118 6.20 5.79 -5.10
N LEU A 119 5.09 6.45 -5.46
CA LEU A 119 5.05 7.87 -5.80
C LEU A 119 4.06 8.59 -4.88
N LEU A 120 4.48 9.69 -4.31
CA LEU A 120 3.61 10.64 -3.61
C LEU A 120 2.83 11.45 -4.65
N VAL A 121 1.51 11.41 -4.61
CA VAL A 121 0.64 12.29 -5.38
C VAL A 121 0.27 13.48 -4.51
N ILE A 122 0.83 14.64 -4.81
CA ILE A 122 0.63 15.87 -4.05
C ILE A 122 -0.29 16.78 -4.84
N GLU A 123 -1.42 17.13 -4.25
CA GLU A 123 -2.41 18.04 -4.85
C GLU A 123 -2.22 19.46 -4.33
N ASN A 124 -2.24 20.44 -5.24
CA ASN A 124 -2.19 21.87 -4.91
C ASN A 124 -3.00 22.67 -5.92
N TYR A 125 -4.13 23.24 -5.52
CA TYR A 125 -5.06 24.04 -6.34
C TYR A 125 -5.44 23.38 -7.68
N GLY A 126 -5.74 22.07 -7.65
CA GLY A 126 -6.17 21.31 -8.82
C GLY A 126 -5.02 20.85 -9.73
N LYS A 127 -3.76 21.12 -9.37
CA LYS A 127 -2.58 20.53 -9.99
C LYS A 127 -2.09 19.36 -9.15
N GLU A 128 -1.60 18.32 -9.79
CA GLU A 128 -0.99 17.16 -9.12
C GLU A 128 0.49 17.08 -9.46
N TYR A 129 1.30 16.81 -8.43
CA TYR A 129 2.73 16.55 -8.56
C TYR A 129 2.99 15.11 -8.16
N LEU A 130 3.75 14.40 -9.00
CA LEU A 130 4.18 13.03 -8.74
C LEU A 130 5.64 13.05 -8.27
N ILE A 131 5.88 12.72 -7.02
CA ILE A 131 7.21 12.77 -6.41
C ILE A 131 7.59 11.36 -5.95
N PRO A 132 8.77 10.85 -6.33
CA PRO A 132 9.25 9.56 -5.83
C PRO A 132 9.28 9.51 -4.30
N TYR A 133 8.68 8.46 -3.73
CA TYR A 133 8.71 8.22 -2.30
C TYR A 133 10.00 7.48 -1.93
N VAL A 134 11.09 8.22 -1.84
CA VAL A 134 12.44 7.70 -1.56
C VAL A 134 13.10 8.51 -0.44
N ASP A 135 14.00 7.86 0.29
CA ASP A 135 14.71 8.47 1.42
C ASP A 135 15.55 9.69 1.01
N GLU A 136 15.99 9.76 -0.27
CA GLU A 136 16.68 10.91 -0.80
C GLU A 136 15.83 12.19 -0.73
N PHE A 137 14.52 12.07 -0.97
CA PHE A 137 13.62 13.22 -0.99
C PHE A 137 12.89 13.42 0.34
N VAL A 138 12.47 12.35 1.01
CA VAL A 138 11.71 12.43 2.26
C VAL A 138 12.65 12.61 3.43
N LYS A 139 12.60 13.78 4.08
CA LYS A 139 13.46 14.11 5.21
C LYS A 139 12.79 13.90 6.56
N GLU A 140 11.50 14.20 6.66
CA GLU A 140 10.75 14.05 7.89
C GLU A 140 9.27 13.76 7.60
N ILE A 141 8.69 12.86 8.38
CA ILE A 141 7.25 12.60 8.40
C ILE A 141 6.81 12.67 9.87
N LYS A 142 6.01 13.72 10.18
CA LYS A 142 5.37 13.94 11.48
C LYS A 142 3.92 14.37 11.26
N GLU A 143 3.54 15.56 11.78
CA GLU A 143 2.25 16.18 11.45
C GLU A 143 2.18 16.54 9.97
N ASP A 144 3.29 17.03 9.43
CA ASP A 144 3.50 17.35 8.03
C ASP A 144 4.58 16.45 7.42
N ILE A 145 4.68 16.45 6.09
CA ILE A 145 5.73 15.76 5.33
C ILE A 145 6.71 16.81 4.83
N LYS A 146 7.98 16.67 5.18
CA LYS A 146 9.06 17.52 4.70
C LYS A 146 9.91 16.79 3.68
N LEU A 147 10.06 17.42 2.55
CA LEU A 147 10.88 16.97 1.43
C LEU A 147 12.09 17.88 1.23
N ASP A 148 13.11 17.37 0.57
CA ASP A 148 14.24 18.12 0.01
C ASP A 148 14.37 17.70 -1.46
N LEU A 149 13.71 18.45 -2.33
CA LEU A 149 13.60 18.11 -3.74
C LEU A 149 14.74 18.72 -4.54
N ILE A 150 15.07 18.07 -5.64
CA ILE A 150 16.00 18.62 -6.63
C ILE A 150 15.34 19.86 -7.29
N LYS A 151 16.11 20.88 -7.49
CA LYS A 151 15.63 22.10 -8.15
C LYS A 151 15.00 21.76 -9.51
N GLY A 152 13.80 22.28 -9.75
CA GLY A 152 13.06 22.06 -10.99
C GLY A 152 12.13 20.84 -10.98
N LEU A 153 12.07 20.06 -9.87
CA LEU A 153 11.19 18.88 -9.82
C LEU A 153 9.69 19.24 -9.75
N ILE A 154 9.36 20.43 -9.29
CA ILE A 154 7.97 20.92 -9.15
C ILE A 154 7.72 22.26 -9.85
N ASP A 155 8.71 22.80 -10.59
CA ASP A 155 8.53 24.05 -11.35
C ASP A 155 7.81 23.79 -12.68
N GLU A 156 7.10 24.81 -13.22
CA GLU A 156 6.28 24.69 -14.43
C GLU A 156 7.08 24.29 -15.70
N ASP A 157 8.40 24.52 -15.70
CA ASP A 157 9.32 24.17 -16.78
C ASP A 157 9.90 22.74 -16.66
N TRP A 158 9.27 21.86 -15.90
CA TRP A 158 9.73 20.53 -15.60
C TRP A 158 9.65 19.57 -16.81
N TYR A 159 10.07 20.02 -17.94
CA TYR A 159 10.16 19.21 -19.14
C TYR A 159 11.56 18.59 -19.30
N ILE A 160 11.63 17.27 -19.06
CA ILE A 160 12.56 16.32 -19.75
C ILE A 160 14.04 16.31 -19.31
N ASN A 161 14.64 17.37 -18.80
CA ASN A 161 16.11 17.43 -18.70
C ASN A 161 16.74 17.12 -17.34
N TYR A 162 15.94 16.88 -16.28
CA TYR A 162 16.48 16.72 -14.92
C TYR A 162 15.95 15.53 -14.12
N ILE A 163 15.35 14.55 -14.79
CA ILE A 163 14.97 13.31 -14.12
C ILE A 163 16.21 12.43 -14.00
N PRO A 164 16.64 12.03 -12.79
CA PRO A 164 17.67 11.01 -12.63
C PRO A 164 17.34 9.81 -13.51
N ARG A 165 18.33 9.17 -14.15
CA ARG A 165 18.10 8.06 -15.09
C ARG A 165 17.26 6.93 -14.50
N ASN A 166 17.34 6.71 -13.20
CA ASN A 166 16.55 5.74 -12.44
C ASN A 166 15.07 6.12 -12.29
N VAL A 167 14.72 7.41 -12.44
CA VAL A 167 13.33 7.93 -12.30
C VAL A 167 12.73 8.31 -13.65
N TRP A 168 13.56 8.63 -14.65
CA TRP A 168 13.14 9.05 -15.99
C TRP A 168 12.26 8.03 -16.70
N TRP A 169 12.52 6.74 -16.47
CA TRP A 169 11.73 5.64 -17.00
C TRP A 169 10.29 5.65 -16.48
N ILE A 170 10.09 6.02 -15.22
CA ILE A 170 8.77 6.11 -14.56
C ILE A 170 7.95 7.23 -15.20
N TYR A 171 8.54 8.40 -15.34
CA TYR A 171 7.88 9.57 -15.95
C TYR A 171 7.39 9.29 -17.37
N LYS A 172 8.22 8.64 -18.19
CA LYS A 172 7.89 8.29 -19.57
C LYS A 172 6.72 7.30 -19.69
N ASN A 173 6.51 6.45 -18.71
CA ASN A 173 5.44 5.44 -18.72
C ASN A 173 4.12 5.92 -18.09
N ILE A 174 4.12 7.05 -17.38
CA ILE A 174 2.90 7.66 -16.80
C ILE A 174 2.22 8.59 -17.82
N ASN A 175 3.01 9.24 -18.69
CA ASN A 175 2.51 10.24 -19.63
C ASN A 175 2.32 9.72 -21.08
N ASN A 176 2.38 8.41 -21.31
CA ASN A 176 1.98 7.71 -22.51
C ASN A 176 0.78 6.79 -22.20
#